data_00a14dc01c5b2164dbfdc23796666c96
#
_entry.id   00a14dc01c5b2164dbfdc23796666c96
#
_cell.length_a   1.000
_cell.length_b   1.000
_cell.length_c   1.000
_cell.angle_alpha   90.00
_cell.angle_beta   90.00
_cell.angle_gamma   90.00
#
_symmetry.space_group_name_H-M   'P 1'
#
loop_
_entity.id
_entity.type
_entity.pdbx_description
1 polymer ?
#
loop_
_entity_poly.entity_id
_entity_poly.type
_entity_poly.pdbx_seq_one_letter_code
_entity_poly.pdbx_strand_id
1 'polypeptide(L)'
;MTAAADQTLAPAAHASEHGEVTGSDVRVRFCPSPTGTPHVGLARTALFNWAYARHTGGTFVFRLEDTDASRDSEESAQGIYDMLEWLGMTPDEGVHEGGPHAPYRQSERHDHHAEVARKLVEAGYAYESFSTPEEVEERHRAAGRDPKLGYDNHDRELTDEQKDAFRAEGREPVLRLRMPDEDITFTDMVRGEVTFPAGQIPDFVIVRGNGVPLYTLVNPVDDAAMRITHVIRGEDLLSSTPRQIALYRALIAIGEAERVPTFGHLPLVLGNGTKKLSKRDPEADLFLHRDRGFVREGMINYLALLGWSIGADRDVFTPQEFVEAFDVHAVNPNPARWDQKKAESINGDHLRQLELGDFTGRMLPYLQDAGVLPDRPSMGEMARLKSVAELVQTRVPVLSEAVGLVRPFFVEDAALERDENAVAGLKEDAPGVLDAAITALTDLPDTPPVVLGDPSAERGGRWATQDIESALREALLDGMGLKPKVAFTPLRVAVSGAKVSPPLFESMEILGKHSTLARLQSLRDQLSA
;
A
#
# COMPACT_ATOMS: atom_id res chain seq x y z
N MET A 1 -1.85 -63.70 15.01
CA MET A 1 -2.10 -62.80 16.14
C MET A 1 -0.87 -61.91 16.28
N THR A 2 -0.85 -60.82 15.58
CA THR A 2 0.15 -59.77 15.73
C THR A 2 -0.62 -58.56 16.24
N ALA A 3 -0.26 -58.11 17.45
CA ALA A 3 -0.88 -57.00 18.13
C ALA A 3 -0.68 -55.70 17.31
N ALA A 4 -1.78 -55.06 16.94
CA ALA A 4 -1.76 -53.71 16.51
C ALA A 4 -1.21 -52.85 17.66
N ALA A 5 -0.07 -52.22 17.45
CA ALA A 5 0.49 -51.27 18.39
C ALA A 5 -0.45 -50.06 18.42
N ASP A 6 -1.08 -49.89 19.56
CA ASP A 6 -1.79 -48.66 19.93
C ASP A 6 -0.75 -47.50 19.95
N GLN A 7 -0.56 -46.85 18.83
CA GLN A 7 0.22 -45.61 18.75
C GLN A 7 -0.67 -44.45 19.23
N THR A 8 -0.85 -44.34 20.54
CA THR A 8 -1.20 -43.10 21.17
C THR A 8 -0.13 -42.09 20.77
N LEU A 9 -0.50 -41.15 19.86
CA LEU A 9 0.31 -39.98 19.51
C LEU A 9 0.79 -39.33 20.81
N ALA A 10 2.10 -39.18 20.97
CA ALA A 10 2.67 -38.49 22.11
C ALA A 10 1.99 -37.13 22.23
N PRO A 11 1.68 -36.66 23.47
CA PRO A 11 1.06 -35.33 23.65
C PRO A 11 1.92 -34.29 22.95
N ALA A 12 1.32 -33.59 22.00
CA ALA A 12 2.01 -32.62 21.18
C ALA A 12 2.49 -31.48 22.07
N ALA A 13 3.78 -31.18 21.98
CA ALA A 13 4.41 -30.02 22.58
C ALA A 13 3.57 -28.74 22.32
N HIS A 14 3.26 -28.00 23.38
CA HIS A 14 2.58 -26.72 23.25
C HIS A 14 3.44 -25.78 22.38
N ALA A 15 2.82 -24.91 21.56
CA ALA A 15 3.50 -23.97 20.66
C ALA A 15 4.50 -23.01 21.38
N SER A 16 4.53 -23.01 22.71
CA SER A 16 5.47 -22.27 23.57
C SER A 16 6.75 -23.05 23.95
N GLU A 17 6.93 -24.29 23.50
CA GLU A 17 8.10 -25.11 23.89
C GLU A 17 9.39 -24.77 23.13
N HIS A 18 9.28 -24.03 22.02
CA HIS A 18 10.44 -23.48 21.33
C HIS A 18 10.55 -22.02 21.73
N GLY A 19 11.65 -21.66 22.44
CA GLY A 19 11.92 -20.30 22.91
C GLY A 19 11.65 -19.25 21.82
N GLU A 20 11.26 -18.04 22.24
CA GLU A 20 10.99 -16.91 21.36
C GLU A 20 12.20 -16.67 20.44
N VAL A 21 11.96 -16.59 19.13
CA VAL A 21 13.01 -16.28 18.15
C VAL A 21 13.11 -14.78 18.04
N THR A 22 14.30 -14.25 18.27
CA THR A 22 14.56 -12.81 18.30
C THR A 22 15.81 -12.45 17.49
N GLY A 23 15.98 -11.18 17.21
CA GLY A 23 17.18 -10.67 16.53
C GLY A 23 17.33 -11.19 15.10
N SER A 24 18.56 -11.45 14.69
CA SER A 24 18.90 -11.89 13.32
C SER A 24 18.33 -13.26 12.93
N ASP A 25 17.86 -14.05 13.88
CA ASP A 25 17.25 -15.36 13.61
C ASP A 25 15.79 -15.24 13.20
N VAL A 26 15.19 -14.05 13.32
CA VAL A 26 13.84 -13.77 12.82
C VAL A 26 13.81 -13.88 11.31
N ARG A 27 12.87 -14.68 10.79
CA ARG A 27 12.61 -14.84 9.37
C ARG A 27 11.12 -14.68 9.12
N VAL A 28 10.76 -13.64 8.39
CA VAL A 28 9.39 -13.35 7.97
C VAL A 28 9.26 -13.51 6.46
N ARG A 29 8.04 -13.62 5.98
CA ARG A 29 7.81 -13.71 4.55
C ARG A 29 6.62 -12.87 4.07
N PHE A 30 6.77 -12.35 2.88
CA PHE A 30 5.68 -11.84 2.06
C PHE A 30 5.48 -12.82 0.89
N CYS A 31 4.29 -13.44 0.83
CA CYS A 31 4.03 -14.53 -0.12
C CYS A 31 2.70 -14.32 -0.87
N PRO A 32 2.63 -13.31 -1.75
CA PRO A 32 1.42 -13.02 -2.52
C PRO A 32 1.21 -14.00 -3.67
N SER A 33 -0.07 -14.24 -4.03
CA SER A 33 -0.41 -14.80 -5.33
C SER A 33 -0.48 -13.67 -6.37
N PRO A 34 0.08 -13.84 -7.58
CA PRO A 34 0.13 -12.82 -8.60
C PRO A 34 -1.21 -12.67 -9.34
N THR A 35 -2.21 -12.14 -8.66
CA THR A 35 -3.60 -11.99 -9.14
C THR A 35 -4.05 -10.54 -9.16
N GLY A 36 -3.98 -9.89 -10.32
CA GLY A 36 -4.38 -8.48 -10.53
C GLY A 36 -3.41 -7.47 -9.91
N THR A 37 -3.83 -6.20 -9.87
CA THR A 37 -2.99 -5.09 -9.38
C THR A 37 -2.81 -5.15 -7.85
N PRO A 38 -1.61 -4.73 -7.35
CA PRO A 38 -1.39 -4.60 -5.92
C PRO A 38 -2.34 -3.59 -5.28
N HIS A 39 -2.91 -3.96 -4.15
CA HIS A 39 -3.80 -3.10 -3.39
C HIS A 39 -3.19 -2.70 -2.04
N VAL A 40 -3.69 -1.62 -1.46
CA VAL A 40 -3.17 -1.05 -0.20
C VAL A 40 -3.10 -2.06 0.95
N GLY A 41 -4.03 -3.02 1.03
CA GLY A 41 -3.99 -4.07 2.06
C GLY A 41 -2.83 -5.06 1.84
N LEU A 42 -2.49 -5.36 0.59
CA LEU A 42 -1.33 -6.19 0.23
C LEU A 42 -0.04 -5.46 0.58
N ALA A 43 0.07 -4.18 0.16
CA ALA A 43 1.22 -3.33 0.45
C ALA A 43 1.45 -3.16 1.96
N ARG A 44 0.38 -2.98 2.77
CA ARG A 44 0.48 -2.94 4.23
C ARG A 44 1.02 -4.25 4.82
N THR A 45 0.56 -5.39 4.32
CA THR A 45 1.05 -6.69 4.80
C THR A 45 2.53 -6.87 4.49
N ALA A 46 2.98 -6.50 3.28
CA ALA A 46 4.39 -6.48 2.92
C ALA A 46 5.19 -5.54 3.84
N LEU A 47 4.66 -4.31 4.05
CA LEU A 47 5.30 -3.29 4.87
C LEU A 47 5.53 -3.74 6.32
N PHE A 48 4.55 -4.40 6.94
CA PHE A 48 4.67 -4.84 8.33
C PHE A 48 5.66 -6.02 8.47
N ASN A 49 5.69 -6.95 7.51
CA ASN A 49 6.72 -7.98 7.46
C ASN A 49 8.11 -7.38 7.26
N TRP A 50 8.26 -6.46 6.30
CA TRP A 50 9.52 -5.77 6.02
C TRP A 50 10.00 -4.98 7.25
N ALA A 51 9.12 -4.20 7.87
CA ALA A 51 9.46 -3.41 9.04
C ALA A 51 9.87 -4.29 10.23
N TYR A 52 9.17 -5.41 10.46
CA TYR A 52 9.52 -6.35 11.52
C TYR A 52 10.89 -6.99 11.29
N ALA A 53 11.20 -7.41 10.06
CA ALA A 53 12.53 -7.90 9.72
C ALA A 53 13.61 -6.84 9.94
N ARG A 54 13.39 -5.61 9.48
CA ARG A 54 14.34 -4.51 9.65
C ARG A 54 14.53 -4.11 11.11
N HIS A 55 13.45 -4.07 11.88
CA HIS A 55 13.49 -3.76 13.32
C HIS A 55 14.29 -4.78 14.12
N THR A 56 14.09 -6.06 13.84
CA THR A 56 14.76 -7.16 14.55
C THR A 56 16.17 -7.45 14.02
N GLY A 57 16.55 -6.91 12.86
CA GLY A 57 17.76 -7.30 12.13
C GLY A 57 17.64 -8.69 11.48
N GLY A 58 16.43 -9.18 11.30
CA GLY A 58 16.10 -10.47 10.70
C GLY A 58 16.02 -10.44 9.17
N THR A 59 15.51 -11.51 8.59
CA THR A 59 15.41 -11.74 7.14
C THR A 59 13.99 -11.53 6.63
N PHE A 60 13.83 -10.74 5.57
CA PHE A 60 12.59 -10.55 4.83
C PHE A 60 12.62 -11.37 3.53
N VAL A 61 11.80 -12.44 3.46
CA VAL A 61 11.72 -13.37 2.34
C VAL A 61 10.55 -13.00 1.44
N PHE A 62 10.78 -12.91 0.14
CA PHE A 62 9.73 -12.77 -0.87
C PHE A 62 9.54 -14.09 -1.63
N ARG A 63 8.37 -14.73 -1.46
CA ARG A 63 7.96 -15.94 -2.20
C ARG A 63 6.74 -15.63 -3.05
N LEU A 64 6.78 -15.97 -4.33
CA LEU A 64 5.65 -15.84 -5.24
C LEU A 64 4.81 -17.13 -5.23
N GLU A 65 3.55 -17.04 -4.81
CA GLU A 65 2.62 -18.17 -4.76
C GLU A 65 1.78 -18.24 -6.05
N ASP A 66 2.38 -18.78 -7.10
CA ASP A 66 1.90 -18.85 -8.48
C ASP A 66 1.41 -20.26 -8.88
N THR A 67 0.69 -20.93 -7.99
CA THR A 67 0.19 -22.30 -8.23
C THR A 67 -1.18 -22.36 -8.89
N ASP A 68 -1.88 -21.24 -9.07
CA ASP A 68 -3.17 -21.16 -9.73
C ASP A 68 -3.07 -20.52 -11.12
N ALA A 69 -2.63 -21.32 -12.09
CA ALA A 69 -2.45 -20.87 -13.48
C ALA A 69 -3.69 -20.23 -14.14
N SER A 70 -4.89 -20.41 -13.55
CA SER A 70 -6.12 -19.80 -14.06
C SER A 70 -6.29 -18.33 -13.65
N ARG A 71 -5.60 -17.88 -12.61
CA ARG A 71 -5.71 -16.52 -12.05
C ARG A 71 -4.38 -15.77 -12.00
N ASP A 72 -3.28 -16.50 -12.08
CA ASP A 72 -1.94 -15.94 -11.98
C ASP A 72 -1.47 -15.40 -13.34
N SER A 73 -0.74 -14.29 -13.33
CA SER A 73 -0.13 -13.71 -14.54
C SER A 73 1.22 -13.07 -14.24
N GLU A 74 2.12 -13.07 -15.23
CA GLU A 74 3.43 -12.39 -15.11
C GLU A 74 3.27 -10.87 -14.97
N GLU A 75 2.24 -10.28 -15.58
CA GLU A 75 1.93 -8.85 -15.40
C GLU A 75 1.60 -8.53 -13.93
N SER A 76 0.79 -9.39 -13.29
CA SER A 76 0.49 -9.24 -11.86
C SER A 76 1.71 -9.48 -10.98
N ALA A 77 2.59 -10.43 -11.36
CA ALA A 77 3.87 -10.64 -10.68
C ALA A 77 4.76 -9.41 -10.78
N GLN A 78 4.90 -8.83 -11.98
CA GLN A 78 5.65 -7.60 -12.19
C GLN A 78 5.09 -6.45 -11.35
N GLY A 79 3.77 -6.29 -11.30
CA GLY A 79 3.15 -5.27 -10.43
C GLY A 79 3.52 -5.42 -8.94
N ILE A 80 3.72 -6.65 -8.45
CA ILE A 80 4.18 -6.87 -7.07
C ILE A 80 5.64 -6.41 -6.91
N TYR A 81 6.52 -6.69 -7.87
CA TYR A 81 7.89 -6.18 -7.85
C TYR A 81 7.93 -4.66 -7.89
N ASP A 82 7.18 -4.03 -8.79
CA ASP A 82 7.09 -2.59 -8.93
C ASP A 82 6.60 -1.92 -7.63
N MET A 83 5.68 -2.57 -6.91
CA MET A 83 5.23 -2.13 -5.59
C MET A 83 6.37 -2.17 -4.56
N LEU A 84 7.09 -3.29 -4.49
CA LEU A 84 8.21 -3.45 -3.55
C LEU A 84 9.31 -2.43 -3.86
N GLU A 85 9.65 -2.21 -5.12
CA GLU A 85 10.64 -1.23 -5.56
C GLU A 85 10.20 0.20 -5.23
N TRP A 86 8.97 0.59 -5.61
CA TRP A 86 8.46 1.94 -5.32
C TRP A 86 8.48 2.25 -3.82
N LEU A 87 8.05 1.31 -2.98
CA LEU A 87 8.04 1.47 -1.53
C LEU A 87 9.42 1.20 -0.90
N GLY A 88 10.42 0.76 -1.68
CA GLY A 88 11.77 0.44 -1.21
C GLY A 88 11.81 -0.68 -0.17
N MET A 89 10.91 -1.64 -0.29
CA MET A 89 10.85 -2.83 0.56
C MET A 89 11.64 -3.98 -0.07
N THR A 90 12.95 -3.78 -0.24
CA THR A 90 13.83 -4.79 -0.85
C THR A 90 13.86 -6.07 -0.01
N PRO A 91 13.54 -7.24 -0.59
CA PRO A 91 13.72 -8.53 0.07
C PRO A 91 15.20 -8.87 0.28
N ASP A 92 15.50 -9.68 1.29
CA ASP A 92 16.83 -10.25 1.49
C ASP A 92 17.00 -11.54 0.71
N GLU A 93 15.90 -12.27 0.53
CA GLU A 93 15.81 -13.50 -0.26
C GLU A 93 14.51 -13.44 -1.09
N GLY A 94 14.56 -13.91 -2.33
CA GLY A 94 13.39 -13.90 -3.18
C GLY A 94 13.65 -14.42 -4.59
N VAL A 95 12.65 -14.23 -5.46
CA VAL A 95 12.71 -14.74 -6.84
C VAL A 95 13.85 -14.10 -7.63
N HIS A 96 14.12 -12.80 -7.42
CA HIS A 96 15.18 -12.07 -8.12
C HIS A 96 16.48 -12.04 -7.32
N GLU A 97 16.39 -11.92 -6.00
CA GLU A 97 17.52 -11.86 -5.08
C GLU A 97 18.22 -13.22 -4.94
N GLY A 98 17.48 -14.30 -5.18
CA GLY A 98 17.94 -15.65 -4.88
C GLY A 98 18.00 -15.89 -3.38
N GLY A 99 18.84 -16.84 -2.96
CA GLY A 99 19.06 -17.17 -1.57
C GLY A 99 19.25 -18.67 -1.32
N PRO A 100 19.52 -19.07 -0.07
CA PRO A 100 19.86 -20.46 0.27
C PRO A 100 18.69 -21.45 0.20
N HIS A 101 17.45 -20.96 0.11
CA HIS A 101 16.23 -21.75 0.12
C HIS A 101 15.49 -21.75 -1.23
N ALA A 102 16.16 -21.35 -2.31
CA ALA A 102 15.59 -21.36 -3.67
C ALA A 102 15.06 -22.75 -4.07
N PRO A 103 14.07 -22.83 -4.97
CA PRO A 103 13.43 -21.71 -5.67
C PRO A 103 12.38 -20.97 -4.80
N TYR A 104 12.14 -19.67 -5.12
CA TYR A 104 11.18 -18.82 -4.42
C TYR A 104 9.87 -18.62 -5.21
N ARG A 105 9.72 -19.27 -6.37
CA ARG A 105 8.43 -19.49 -7.04
C ARG A 105 7.84 -20.80 -6.57
N GLN A 106 6.60 -20.77 -6.08
CA GLN A 106 5.94 -21.94 -5.53
C GLN A 106 5.67 -23.01 -6.59
N SER A 107 5.37 -22.60 -7.83
CA SER A 107 5.19 -23.49 -8.98
C SER A 107 6.42 -24.34 -9.31
N GLU A 108 7.61 -23.93 -8.92
CA GLU A 108 8.86 -24.66 -9.16
C GLU A 108 9.17 -25.71 -8.05
N ARG A 109 8.29 -25.87 -7.05
CA ARG A 109 8.49 -26.70 -5.86
C ARG A 109 7.58 -27.95 -5.82
N HIS A 110 6.92 -28.26 -6.92
CA HIS A 110 5.93 -29.35 -6.98
C HIS A 110 6.45 -30.70 -6.50
N ASP A 111 7.68 -31.08 -6.92
CA ASP A 111 8.28 -32.36 -6.52
C ASP A 111 8.49 -32.46 -5.02
N HIS A 112 8.91 -31.36 -4.38
CA HIS A 112 9.07 -31.28 -2.94
C HIS A 112 7.72 -31.41 -2.22
N HIS A 113 6.69 -30.72 -2.70
CA HIS A 113 5.34 -30.82 -2.13
C HIS A 113 4.78 -32.24 -2.22
N ALA A 114 4.96 -32.91 -3.36
CA ALA A 114 4.53 -34.30 -3.56
C ALA A 114 5.28 -35.27 -2.63
N GLU A 115 6.59 -35.09 -2.48
CA GLU A 115 7.41 -35.91 -1.58
C GLU A 115 6.99 -35.76 -0.11
N VAL A 116 6.74 -34.52 0.35
CA VAL A 116 6.27 -34.27 1.72
C VAL A 116 4.88 -34.89 1.93
N ALA A 117 3.96 -34.75 0.96
CA ALA A 117 2.65 -35.40 1.05
C ALA A 117 2.76 -36.92 1.19
N ARG A 118 3.65 -37.56 0.43
CA ARG A 118 3.95 -39.00 0.53
C ARG A 118 4.45 -39.39 1.93
N LYS A 119 5.42 -38.65 2.47
CA LYS A 119 5.96 -38.86 3.82
C LYS A 119 4.89 -38.73 4.90
N LEU A 120 3.97 -37.76 4.77
CA LEU A 120 2.85 -37.62 5.71
C LEU A 120 1.90 -38.82 5.70
N VAL A 121 1.65 -39.40 4.53
CA VAL A 121 0.85 -40.63 4.41
C VAL A 121 1.58 -41.83 5.02
N GLU A 122 2.86 -42.01 4.69
CA GLU A 122 3.68 -43.12 5.21
C GLU A 122 3.81 -43.10 6.75
N ALA A 123 3.87 -41.88 7.31
CA ALA A 123 3.94 -41.70 8.75
C ALA A 123 2.56 -41.72 9.45
N GLY A 124 1.45 -41.87 8.70
CA GLY A 124 0.10 -41.91 9.24
C GLY A 124 -0.54 -40.59 9.63
N TYR A 125 0.12 -39.44 9.32
CA TYR A 125 -0.43 -38.10 9.55
C TYR A 125 -1.42 -37.67 8.47
N ALA A 126 -1.38 -38.30 7.30
CA ALA A 126 -2.36 -38.12 6.25
C ALA A 126 -2.87 -39.47 5.75
N TYR A 127 -4.03 -39.47 5.12
CA TYR A 127 -4.67 -40.69 4.62
C TYR A 127 -5.48 -40.40 3.36
N GLU A 128 -5.75 -41.47 2.60
CA GLU A 128 -6.63 -41.44 1.43
C GLU A 128 -8.09 -41.41 1.83
N SER A 129 -8.84 -40.49 1.28
CA SER A 129 -10.29 -40.36 1.49
C SER A 129 -11.01 -40.41 0.15
N PHE A 130 -12.01 -41.25 0.07
CA PHE A 130 -12.81 -41.55 -1.12
C PHE A 130 -14.23 -40.99 -1.04
N SER A 131 -14.66 -40.49 0.13
CA SER A 131 -16.00 -39.89 0.33
C SER A 131 -16.25 -38.71 -0.56
N THR A 132 -17.39 -38.75 -1.27
CA THR A 132 -17.88 -37.57 -2.03
C THR A 132 -18.61 -36.59 -1.11
N PRO A 133 -18.78 -35.33 -1.51
CA PRO A 133 -19.59 -34.39 -0.75
C PRO A 133 -21.00 -34.87 -0.48
N GLU A 134 -21.63 -35.52 -1.45
CA GLU A 134 -23.00 -36.05 -1.38
C GLU A 134 -23.11 -37.15 -0.35
N GLU A 135 -22.14 -38.09 -0.32
CA GLU A 135 -22.06 -39.17 0.69
C GLU A 135 -21.89 -38.62 2.11
N VAL A 136 -21.07 -37.55 2.27
CA VAL A 136 -20.89 -36.88 3.57
C VAL A 136 -22.21 -36.24 4.02
N GLU A 137 -22.90 -35.51 3.14
CA GLU A 137 -24.19 -34.90 3.44
C GLU A 137 -25.25 -35.95 3.82
N GLU A 138 -25.29 -37.09 3.12
CA GLU A 138 -26.24 -38.16 3.39
C GLU A 138 -25.97 -38.79 4.76
N ARG A 139 -24.73 -39.05 5.12
CA ARG A 139 -24.36 -39.55 6.46
C ARG A 139 -24.75 -38.57 7.57
N HIS A 140 -24.59 -37.26 7.34
CA HIS A 140 -25.06 -36.25 8.29
C HIS A 140 -26.58 -36.25 8.44
N ARG A 141 -27.35 -36.33 7.32
CA ARG A 141 -28.81 -36.42 7.35
C ARG A 141 -29.28 -37.69 8.08
N ALA A 142 -28.66 -38.81 7.77
CA ALA A 142 -28.99 -40.10 8.43
C ALA A 142 -28.72 -40.08 9.94
N ALA A 143 -27.72 -39.31 10.39
CA ALA A 143 -27.40 -39.10 11.79
C ALA A 143 -28.17 -37.96 12.46
N GLY A 144 -29.12 -37.31 11.77
CA GLY A 144 -29.89 -36.16 12.28
C GLY A 144 -29.07 -34.90 12.50
N ARG A 145 -27.93 -34.74 11.81
CA ARG A 145 -27.03 -33.61 11.88
C ARG A 145 -27.23 -32.67 10.66
N ASP A 146 -26.74 -31.42 10.77
CA ASP A 146 -26.76 -30.49 9.64
C ASP A 146 -25.88 -31.04 8.49
N PRO A 147 -26.41 -31.22 7.28
CA PRO A 147 -25.66 -31.69 6.11
C PRO A 147 -24.46 -30.82 5.76
N LYS A 148 -24.45 -29.54 6.19
CA LYS A 148 -23.40 -28.56 5.89
C LYS A 148 -22.25 -28.57 6.89
N LEU A 149 -22.20 -29.46 7.83
CA LEU A 149 -21.11 -29.56 8.84
C LEU A 149 -19.73 -29.85 8.24
N GLY A 150 -19.64 -30.19 6.97
CA GLY A 150 -18.38 -30.54 6.32
C GLY A 150 -18.02 -32.00 6.54
N TYR A 151 -16.77 -32.34 6.30
CA TYR A 151 -16.32 -33.75 6.36
C TYR A 151 -16.45 -34.36 7.77
N ASP A 152 -16.88 -35.58 7.85
CA ASP A 152 -17.21 -36.31 9.10
C ASP A 152 -16.10 -37.25 9.58
N ASN A 153 -14.91 -37.20 9.03
CA ASN A 153 -13.76 -38.04 9.30
C ASN A 153 -14.00 -39.56 9.06
N HIS A 154 -15.01 -39.91 8.27
CA HIS A 154 -15.46 -41.27 8.05
C HIS A 154 -14.34 -42.20 7.51
N ASP A 155 -13.53 -41.68 6.58
CA ASP A 155 -12.53 -42.51 5.89
C ASP A 155 -11.21 -42.68 6.68
N ARG A 156 -11.12 -42.14 7.91
CA ARG A 156 -9.91 -42.28 8.76
C ARG A 156 -9.49 -43.73 8.97
N GLU A 157 -10.45 -44.63 9.03
CA GLU A 157 -10.26 -46.04 9.44
C GLU A 157 -10.59 -47.03 8.31
N LEU A 158 -10.53 -46.57 7.04
CA LEU A 158 -10.72 -47.48 5.91
C LEU A 158 -9.62 -48.53 5.86
N THR A 159 -10.04 -49.81 5.73
CA THR A 159 -9.11 -50.89 5.49
C THR A 159 -8.57 -50.85 4.06
N ASP A 160 -7.44 -51.54 3.80
CA ASP A 160 -6.88 -51.60 2.46
C ASP A 160 -7.83 -52.30 1.47
N GLU A 161 -8.61 -53.31 1.91
CA GLU A 161 -9.64 -53.94 1.09
C GLU A 161 -10.74 -52.93 0.67
N GLN A 162 -11.14 -52.02 1.57
CA GLN A 162 -12.14 -50.99 1.28
C GLN A 162 -11.59 -49.96 0.29
N LYS A 163 -10.35 -49.52 0.49
CA LYS A 163 -9.66 -48.62 -0.43
C LYS A 163 -9.54 -49.24 -1.83
N ASP A 164 -9.16 -50.52 -1.91
CA ASP A 164 -9.05 -51.23 -3.17
C ASP A 164 -10.40 -51.41 -3.87
N ALA A 165 -11.47 -51.61 -3.12
CA ALA A 165 -12.83 -51.64 -3.67
C ALA A 165 -13.22 -50.28 -4.29
N PHE A 166 -12.94 -49.16 -3.63
CA PHE A 166 -13.18 -47.83 -4.18
C PHE A 166 -12.33 -47.54 -5.44
N ARG A 167 -11.08 -47.98 -5.46
CA ARG A 167 -10.24 -47.88 -6.66
C ARG A 167 -10.78 -48.74 -7.82
N ALA A 168 -11.31 -49.91 -7.52
CA ALA A 168 -11.94 -50.76 -8.52
C ALA A 168 -13.23 -50.16 -9.11
N GLU A 169 -13.91 -49.27 -8.34
CA GLU A 169 -15.03 -48.46 -8.81
C GLU A 169 -14.56 -47.22 -9.66
N GLY A 170 -13.25 -47.01 -9.82
CA GLY A 170 -12.67 -45.89 -10.53
C GLY A 170 -12.65 -44.58 -9.73
N ARG A 171 -12.75 -44.62 -8.41
CA ARG A 171 -12.64 -43.45 -7.54
C ARG A 171 -11.17 -43.10 -7.31
N GLU A 172 -10.85 -41.81 -7.48
CA GLU A 172 -9.55 -41.26 -7.14
C GLU A 172 -9.60 -40.64 -5.74
N PRO A 173 -8.68 -41.04 -4.82
CA PRO A 173 -8.69 -40.51 -3.46
C PRO A 173 -8.14 -39.09 -3.42
N VAL A 174 -8.67 -38.28 -2.50
CA VAL A 174 -7.99 -37.08 -2.03
C VAL A 174 -7.13 -37.46 -0.81
N LEU A 175 -6.04 -36.74 -0.57
CA LEU A 175 -5.29 -36.85 0.68
C LEU A 175 -5.83 -35.87 1.71
N ARG A 176 -6.12 -36.35 2.91
CA ARG A 176 -6.54 -35.52 4.04
C ARG A 176 -5.51 -35.60 5.16
N LEU A 177 -5.23 -34.45 5.76
CA LEU A 177 -4.47 -34.39 7.01
C LEU A 177 -5.38 -34.84 8.17
N ARG A 178 -4.85 -35.68 9.04
CA ARG A 178 -5.52 -36.11 10.28
C ARG A 178 -5.40 -35.01 11.32
N MET A 179 -6.51 -34.38 11.70
CA MET A 179 -6.55 -33.37 12.76
C MET A 179 -6.41 -34.05 14.13
N PRO A 180 -5.70 -33.45 15.08
CA PRO A 180 -5.64 -33.97 16.45
C PRO A 180 -6.99 -33.82 17.14
N ASP A 181 -7.28 -34.77 18.06
CA ASP A 181 -8.52 -34.81 18.85
C ASP A 181 -8.34 -34.02 20.17
N GLU A 182 -7.65 -32.87 20.11
CA GLU A 182 -7.38 -31.96 21.24
C GLU A 182 -7.63 -30.52 20.83
N ASP A 183 -7.79 -29.62 21.82
CA ASP A 183 -7.87 -28.18 21.57
C ASP A 183 -6.57 -27.67 20.99
N ILE A 184 -6.65 -26.77 20.00
CA ILE A 184 -5.49 -26.08 19.45
C ILE A 184 -5.49 -24.65 19.98
N THR A 185 -4.59 -24.39 20.91
CA THR A 185 -4.35 -23.05 21.48
C THR A 185 -3.01 -22.51 20.99
N PHE A 186 -2.97 -21.24 20.64
CA PHE A 186 -1.73 -20.52 20.32
C PHE A 186 -1.83 -19.04 20.71
N THR A 187 -0.68 -18.41 20.93
CA THR A 187 -0.60 -16.97 21.17
C THR A 187 -0.34 -16.26 19.86
N ASP A 188 -1.29 -15.44 19.42
CA ASP A 188 -1.15 -14.58 18.25
C ASP A 188 -0.51 -13.24 18.65
N MET A 189 0.46 -12.76 17.87
CA MET A 189 1.21 -11.52 18.17
C MET A 189 0.31 -10.27 18.24
N VAL A 190 -0.84 -10.28 17.55
CA VAL A 190 -1.76 -9.14 17.49
C VAL A 190 -3.01 -9.37 18.33
N ARG A 191 -3.51 -10.63 18.40
CA ARG A 191 -4.81 -10.96 18.99
C ARG A 191 -4.71 -11.60 20.37
N GLY A 192 -3.49 -11.92 20.81
CA GLY A 192 -3.28 -12.65 22.07
C GLY A 192 -3.65 -14.12 21.96
N GLU A 193 -4.12 -14.73 23.04
CA GLU A 193 -4.45 -16.14 23.09
C GLU A 193 -5.72 -16.47 22.26
N VAL A 194 -5.60 -17.46 21.37
CA VAL A 194 -6.69 -17.95 20.51
C VAL A 194 -6.78 -19.46 20.66
N THR A 195 -7.99 -19.97 20.96
CA THR A 195 -8.27 -21.41 21.12
C THR A 195 -9.33 -21.88 20.14
N PHE A 196 -9.07 -22.99 19.48
CA PHE A 196 -10.04 -23.73 18.66
C PHE A 196 -10.31 -25.07 19.32
N PRO A 197 -11.55 -25.33 19.81
CA PRO A 197 -11.91 -26.56 20.48
C PRO A 197 -11.74 -27.83 19.62
N ALA A 198 -11.41 -28.94 20.27
CA ALA A 198 -11.34 -30.24 19.63
C ALA A 198 -12.61 -30.58 18.84
N GLY A 199 -12.46 -31.20 17.70
CA GLY A 199 -13.58 -31.62 16.84
C GLY A 199 -14.28 -30.47 16.07
N GLN A 200 -13.94 -29.18 16.29
CA GLN A 200 -14.48 -28.08 15.51
C GLN A 200 -13.99 -28.06 14.05
N ILE A 201 -12.80 -28.59 13.82
CA ILE A 201 -12.17 -28.61 12.53
C ILE A 201 -11.99 -30.06 12.08
N PRO A 202 -12.73 -30.51 11.05
CA PRO A 202 -12.56 -31.83 10.51
C PRO A 202 -11.25 -31.97 9.73
N ASP A 203 -10.88 -33.21 9.45
CA ASP A 203 -9.76 -33.54 8.57
C ASP A 203 -9.94 -32.86 7.22
N PHE A 204 -8.91 -32.16 6.77
CA PHE A 204 -9.00 -31.30 5.59
C PHE A 204 -8.14 -31.84 4.44
N VAL A 205 -8.58 -31.58 3.22
CA VAL A 205 -7.87 -31.98 2.02
C VAL A 205 -6.56 -31.20 1.89
N ILE A 206 -5.47 -31.92 1.67
CA ILE A 206 -4.14 -31.38 1.40
C ILE A 206 -3.68 -31.63 -0.04
N VAL A 207 -4.19 -32.70 -0.70
CA VAL A 207 -3.95 -33.02 -2.10
C VAL A 207 -5.27 -33.45 -2.75
N ARG A 208 -5.58 -32.91 -3.92
CA ARG A 208 -6.77 -33.27 -4.70
C ARG A 208 -6.63 -34.65 -5.33
N GLY A 209 -7.74 -35.24 -5.78
CA GLY A 209 -7.74 -36.52 -6.49
C GLY A 209 -6.90 -36.57 -7.76
N ASN A 210 -6.72 -35.43 -8.42
CA ASN A 210 -5.81 -35.31 -9.56
C ASN A 210 -4.33 -35.14 -9.18
N GLY A 211 -3.96 -35.33 -7.92
CA GLY A 211 -2.60 -35.22 -7.42
C GLY A 211 -2.09 -33.78 -7.17
N VAL A 212 -2.91 -32.74 -7.40
CA VAL A 212 -2.51 -31.34 -7.21
C VAL A 212 -2.57 -30.96 -5.73
N PRO A 213 -1.45 -30.55 -5.09
CA PRO A 213 -1.44 -30.07 -3.71
C PRO A 213 -2.23 -28.77 -3.56
N LEU A 214 -2.86 -28.60 -2.39
CA LEU A 214 -3.61 -27.37 -2.07
C LEU A 214 -2.78 -26.39 -1.26
N TYR A 215 -3.19 -25.12 -1.27
CA TYR A 215 -2.62 -24.03 -0.46
C TYR A 215 -2.39 -24.45 1.00
N THR A 216 -3.31 -25.21 1.58
CA THR A 216 -3.24 -25.71 2.95
C THR A 216 -2.04 -26.63 3.24
N LEU A 217 -1.46 -27.26 2.23
CA LEU A 217 -0.22 -28.03 2.31
C LEU A 217 0.99 -27.17 1.90
N VAL A 218 0.94 -26.58 0.69
CA VAL A 218 2.14 -26.01 0.07
C VAL A 218 2.68 -24.78 0.82
N ASN A 219 1.80 -23.95 1.36
CA ASN A 219 2.23 -22.75 2.08
C ASN A 219 3.03 -23.09 3.36
N PRO A 220 2.56 -23.96 4.29
CA PRO A 220 3.36 -24.37 5.45
C PRO A 220 4.61 -25.19 5.11
N VAL A 221 4.58 -26.01 4.07
CA VAL A 221 5.75 -26.78 3.61
C VAL A 221 6.85 -25.84 3.13
N ASP A 222 6.49 -24.83 2.35
CA ASP A 222 7.46 -23.83 1.88
C ASP A 222 7.97 -22.95 3.02
N ASP A 223 7.09 -22.53 3.94
CA ASP A 223 7.49 -21.79 5.13
C ASP A 223 8.49 -22.60 5.98
N ALA A 224 8.26 -23.90 6.16
CA ALA A 224 9.18 -24.80 6.88
C ALA A 224 10.53 -24.92 6.14
N ALA A 225 10.50 -25.20 4.85
CA ALA A 225 11.72 -25.33 4.02
C ALA A 225 12.54 -24.04 3.95
N MET A 226 11.89 -22.88 4.03
CA MET A 226 12.52 -21.55 4.07
C MET A 226 12.83 -21.09 5.52
N ARG A 227 12.59 -21.95 6.51
CA ARG A 227 12.84 -21.70 7.94
C ARG A 227 12.16 -20.43 8.45
N ILE A 228 10.94 -20.17 7.99
CA ILE A 228 10.15 -19.04 8.45
C ILE A 228 9.83 -19.20 9.93
N THR A 229 10.11 -18.17 10.71
CA THR A 229 9.91 -18.14 12.16
C THR A 229 8.65 -17.40 12.57
N HIS A 230 8.23 -16.41 11.77
CA HIS A 230 7.04 -15.60 12.03
C HIS A 230 6.18 -15.48 10.78
N VAL A 231 4.89 -15.73 10.93
CA VAL A 231 3.86 -15.68 9.89
C VAL A 231 2.94 -14.49 10.17
N ILE A 232 3.30 -13.31 9.66
CA ILE A 232 2.49 -12.09 9.77
C ILE A 232 1.65 -11.97 8.50
N ARG A 233 0.31 -11.98 8.64
CA ARG A 233 -0.63 -12.03 7.50
C ARG A 233 -1.99 -11.43 7.82
N GLY A 234 -2.90 -11.35 6.86
CA GLY A 234 -4.27 -10.87 7.08
C GLY A 234 -5.10 -11.80 7.97
N GLU A 235 -5.99 -11.22 8.77
CA GLU A 235 -6.87 -11.96 9.69
C GLU A 235 -7.90 -12.85 9.00
N ASP A 236 -8.14 -12.67 7.72
CA ASP A 236 -8.98 -13.56 6.91
C ASP A 236 -8.41 -15.00 6.84
N LEU A 237 -7.14 -15.18 7.19
CA LEU A 237 -6.49 -16.48 7.30
C LEU A 237 -6.43 -17.03 8.75
N LEU A 238 -6.98 -16.33 9.74
CA LEU A 238 -6.96 -16.78 11.15
C LEU A 238 -7.61 -18.17 11.32
N SER A 239 -8.73 -18.43 10.68
CA SER A 239 -9.43 -19.72 10.73
C SER A 239 -8.67 -20.87 10.08
N SER A 240 -7.62 -20.57 9.29
CA SER A 240 -6.73 -21.58 8.70
C SER A 240 -5.58 -21.97 9.64
N THR A 241 -5.27 -21.14 10.62
CA THR A 241 -4.12 -21.32 11.51
C THR A 241 -4.13 -22.63 12.28
N PRO A 242 -5.23 -23.12 12.87
CA PRO A 242 -5.23 -24.40 13.57
C PRO A 242 -4.92 -25.58 12.63
N ARG A 243 -5.37 -25.53 11.37
CA ARG A 243 -5.01 -26.54 10.35
C ARG A 243 -3.51 -26.52 10.07
N GLN A 244 -2.93 -25.33 9.95
CA GLN A 244 -1.50 -25.19 9.71
C GLN A 244 -0.67 -25.62 10.92
N ILE A 245 -1.10 -25.32 12.15
CA ILE A 245 -0.42 -25.80 13.37
C ILE A 245 -0.42 -27.33 13.40
N ALA A 246 -1.55 -27.97 13.11
CA ALA A 246 -1.62 -29.45 13.02
C ALA A 246 -0.66 -30.00 11.96
N LEU A 247 -0.60 -29.35 10.80
CA LEU A 247 0.34 -29.72 9.74
C LEU A 247 1.81 -29.50 10.17
N TYR A 248 2.16 -28.36 10.79
CA TYR A 248 3.53 -28.14 11.29
C TYR A 248 3.96 -29.19 12.30
N ARG A 249 3.07 -29.61 13.20
CA ARG A 249 3.36 -30.70 14.15
C ARG A 249 3.67 -32.01 13.41
N ALA A 250 2.93 -32.29 12.36
CA ALA A 250 3.18 -33.47 11.51
C ALA A 250 4.51 -33.31 10.72
N LEU A 251 4.80 -32.12 10.19
CA LEU A 251 6.06 -31.83 9.50
C LEU A 251 7.27 -31.97 10.43
N ILE A 252 7.16 -31.53 11.68
CA ILE A 252 8.21 -31.73 12.70
C ILE A 252 8.43 -33.21 12.95
N ALA A 253 7.37 -33.96 13.10
CA ALA A 253 7.45 -35.42 13.39
C ALA A 253 8.10 -36.23 12.24
N ILE A 254 7.97 -35.76 10.98
CA ILE A 254 8.62 -36.41 9.82
C ILE A 254 9.97 -35.74 9.45
N GLY A 255 10.45 -34.76 10.23
CA GLY A 255 11.75 -34.13 10.04
C GLY A 255 11.79 -33.05 8.94
N GLU A 256 10.62 -32.56 8.48
CA GLU A 256 10.51 -31.52 7.43
C GLU A 256 10.37 -30.09 8.00
N ALA A 257 10.13 -29.94 9.29
CA ALA A 257 10.11 -28.66 9.99
C ALA A 257 10.87 -28.72 11.31
N GLU A 258 11.44 -27.61 11.73
CA GLU A 258 12.15 -27.48 13.02
C GLU A 258 11.22 -26.99 14.13
N ARG A 259 10.18 -26.23 13.78
CA ARG A 259 9.24 -25.59 14.72
C ARG A 259 7.90 -25.24 14.09
N VAL A 260 6.93 -24.93 14.93
CA VAL A 260 5.73 -24.18 14.54
C VAL A 260 6.10 -22.71 14.58
N PRO A 261 5.85 -21.92 13.50
CA PRO A 261 6.13 -20.48 13.51
C PRO A 261 5.19 -19.73 14.45
N THR A 262 5.62 -18.55 14.91
CA THR A 262 4.76 -17.60 15.62
C THR A 262 3.83 -16.92 14.62
N PHE A 263 2.54 -16.77 14.94
CA PHE A 263 1.56 -16.16 14.07
C PHE A 263 1.19 -14.75 14.51
N GLY A 264 0.96 -13.85 13.55
CA GLY A 264 0.41 -12.52 13.77
C GLY A 264 -0.66 -12.21 12.71
N HIS A 265 -1.91 -12.00 13.13
CA HIS A 265 -3.02 -11.76 12.23
C HIS A 265 -3.42 -10.28 12.23
N LEU A 266 -3.04 -9.60 11.16
CA LEU A 266 -3.29 -8.18 10.95
C LEU A 266 -4.78 -7.92 10.65
N PRO A 267 -5.37 -6.86 11.24
CA PRO A 267 -6.77 -6.53 11.03
C PRO A 267 -7.07 -6.19 9.57
N LEU A 268 -8.34 -6.33 9.16
CA LEU A 268 -8.78 -5.93 7.82
C LEU A 268 -8.64 -4.42 7.62
N VAL A 269 -8.40 -4.02 6.38
CA VAL A 269 -8.58 -2.64 5.94
C VAL A 269 -9.98 -2.51 5.33
N LEU A 270 -10.79 -1.64 5.92
CA LEU A 270 -12.14 -1.35 5.46
C LEU A 270 -12.11 -0.15 4.51
N GLY A 271 -12.98 -0.18 3.51
CA GLY A 271 -13.30 0.96 2.67
C GLY A 271 -14.44 1.80 3.26
N ASN A 272 -15.23 2.40 2.39
CA ASN A 272 -16.43 3.13 2.77
C ASN A 272 -17.45 2.18 3.45
N GLY A 273 -17.87 2.50 4.68
CA GLY A 273 -18.75 1.67 5.49
C GLY A 273 -18.02 0.59 6.28
N THR A 274 -18.61 -0.62 6.38
CA THR A 274 -18.09 -1.76 7.16
C THR A 274 -17.54 -2.89 6.29
N LYS A 275 -17.49 -2.70 4.97
CA LYS A 275 -17.00 -3.71 4.05
C LYS A 275 -15.47 -3.64 3.92
N LYS A 276 -14.83 -4.82 3.78
CA LYS A 276 -13.42 -4.92 3.42
C LYS A 276 -13.19 -4.11 2.14
N LEU A 277 -12.13 -3.31 2.13
CA LEU A 277 -11.69 -2.58 0.95
C LEU A 277 -11.40 -3.59 -0.18
N SER A 278 -12.10 -3.45 -1.27
CA SER A 278 -12.12 -4.40 -2.38
C SER A 278 -11.18 -3.94 -3.49
N LYS A 279 -10.59 -4.87 -4.24
CA LYS A 279 -9.81 -4.56 -5.46
C LYS A 279 -10.59 -3.75 -6.52
N ARG A 280 -11.93 -3.64 -6.40
CA ARG A 280 -12.78 -2.86 -7.31
C ARG A 280 -12.93 -1.41 -6.87
N ASP A 281 -12.55 -1.08 -5.65
CA ASP A 281 -12.61 0.28 -5.13
C ASP A 281 -11.36 1.02 -5.63
N PRO A 282 -11.49 2.17 -6.32
CA PRO A 282 -10.32 2.92 -6.82
C PRO A 282 -9.32 3.26 -5.72
N GLU A 283 -9.81 3.52 -4.51
CA GLU A 283 -8.98 3.82 -3.33
C GLU A 283 -8.14 2.61 -2.86
N ALA A 284 -8.45 1.41 -3.35
CA ALA A 284 -7.68 0.20 -3.03
C ALA A 284 -6.45 0.06 -3.93
N ASP A 285 -6.46 0.60 -5.14
CA ASP A 285 -5.36 0.47 -6.09
C ASP A 285 -4.18 1.33 -5.67
N LEU A 286 -3.07 0.66 -5.36
CA LEU A 286 -1.87 1.33 -4.88
C LEU A 286 -1.24 2.24 -5.94
N PHE A 287 -1.27 1.84 -7.21
CA PHE A 287 -0.63 2.59 -8.29
C PHE A 287 -1.40 3.84 -8.69
N LEU A 288 -2.74 3.85 -8.51
CA LEU A 288 -3.50 5.10 -8.67
C LEU A 288 -3.02 6.19 -7.69
N HIS A 289 -2.62 5.81 -6.48
CA HIS A 289 -2.04 6.79 -5.54
C HIS A 289 -0.66 7.25 -6.00
N ARG A 290 0.21 6.34 -6.47
CA ARG A 290 1.51 6.68 -7.04
C ARG A 290 1.36 7.67 -8.20
N ASP A 291 0.47 7.35 -9.13
CA ASP A 291 0.26 8.14 -10.35
C ASP A 291 -0.39 9.51 -10.04
N ARG A 292 -1.16 9.61 -8.96
CA ARG A 292 -1.62 10.87 -8.41
C ARG A 292 -0.52 11.69 -7.73
N GLY A 293 0.64 11.12 -7.48
CA GLY A 293 1.77 11.81 -6.87
C GLY A 293 1.88 11.69 -5.36
N PHE A 294 1.43 10.56 -4.81
CA PHE A 294 1.88 10.15 -3.48
C PHE A 294 3.35 9.81 -3.53
N VAL A 295 4.12 10.35 -2.59
CA VAL A 295 5.52 9.98 -2.42
C VAL A 295 5.65 8.75 -1.54
N ARG A 296 6.75 8.01 -1.74
CA ARG A 296 7.05 6.78 -0.99
C ARG A 296 6.90 6.99 0.52
N GLU A 297 7.47 8.05 1.03
CA GLU A 297 7.50 8.39 2.45
C GLU A 297 6.09 8.58 3.01
N GLY A 298 5.24 9.32 2.28
CA GLY A 298 3.84 9.56 2.63
C GLY A 298 3.00 8.28 2.59
N MET A 299 3.22 7.44 1.58
CA MET A 299 2.50 6.17 1.46
C MET A 299 2.89 5.19 2.56
N ILE A 300 4.18 5.01 2.85
CA ILE A 300 4.66 4.15 3.96
C ILE A 300 4.07 4.61 5.28
N ASN A 301 4.15 5.91 5.56
CA ASN A 301 3.62 6.48 6.80
C ASN A 301 2.11 6.18 6.92
N TYR A 302 1.33 6.42 5.87
CA TYR A 302 -0.11 6.21 5.95
C TYR A 302 -0.49 4.72 6.04
N LEU A 303 0.20 3.83 5.30
CA LEU A 303 0.01 2.38 5.42
C LEU A 303 0.32 1.87 6.83
N ALA A 304 1.33 2.42 7.50
CA ALA A 304 1.65 2.07 8.87
C ALA A 304 0.52 2.46 9.84
N LEU A 305 -0.10 3.63 9.66
CA LEU A 305 -1.24 4.08 10.46
C LEU A 305 -2.51 3.23 10.29
N LEU A 306 -2.55 2.33 9.29
CA LEU A 306 -3.65 1.38 9.13
C LEU A 306 -3.50 0.18 10.09
N GLY A 307 -3.55 0.46 11.36
CA GLY A 307 -3.53 -0.50 12.46
C GLY A 307 -2.38 -0.34 13.44
N TRP A 308 -1.43 0.58 13.21
CA TRP A 308 -0.34 0.87 14.12
C TRP A 308 -0.15 2.38 14.28
N SER A 309 0.52 2.82 15.35
CA SER A 309 0.86 4.23 15.58
C SER A 309 2.18 4.35 16.32
N ILE A 310 2.96 5.38 16.01
CA ILE A 310 4.23 5.68 16.68
C ILE A 310 4.05 6.29 18.07
N GLY A 311 2.87 6.84 18.35
CA GLY A 311 2.51 7.48 19.62
C GLY A 311 1.14 8.14 19.55
N ALA A 312 0.61 8.60 20.69
CA ALA A 312 -0.76 9.10 20.78
C ALA A 312 -1.02 10.39 19.97
N ASP A 313 0.00 11.26 19.88
CA ASP A 313 -0.15 12.62 19.31
C ASP A 313 0.73 12.83 18.05
N ARG A 314 1.20 11.75 17.43
CA ARG A 314 2.10 11.84 16.29
C ARG A 314 1.64 10.94 15.13
N ASP A 315 1.22 11.57 14.04
CA ASP A 315 0.78 10.88 12.83
C ASP A 315 1.85 10.89 11.71
N VAL A 316 2.79 11.85 11.73
CA VAL A 316 3.82 12.00 10.69
C VAL A 316 5.18 11.52 11.20
N PHE A 317 5.77 10.58 10.46
CA PHE A 317 7.07 9.97 10.76
C PHE A 317 7.74 9.44 9.49
N THR A 318 9.05 9.39 9.49
CA THR A 318 9.84 8.85 8.38
C THR A 318 9.78 7.31 8.33
N PRO A 319 10.10 6.69 7.17
CA PRO A 319 10.23 5.24 7.07
C PRO A 319 11.26 4.65 8.05
N GLN A 320 12.33 5.40 8.35
CA GLN A 320 13.34 4.97 9.31
C GLN A 320 12.80 4.97 10.75
N GLU A 321 12.14 6.04 11.17
CA GLU A 321 11.50 6.12 12.49
C GLU A 321 10.43 5.03 12.65
N PHE A 322 9.71 4.72 11.58
CA PHE A 322 8.76 3.60 11.58
C PHE A 322 9.46 2.28 11.88
N VAL A 323 10.52 1.94 11.17
CA VAL A 323 11.30 0.71 11.39
C VAL A 323 11.85 0.65 12.80
N GLU A 324 12.43 1.75 13.29
CA GLU A 324 13.03 1.81 14.64
C GLU A 324 12.00 1.62 15.76
N ALA A 325 10.77 2.09 15.56
CA ALA A 325 9.71 2.03 16.57
C ALA A 325 8.73 0.87 16.40
N PHE A 326 8.79 0.13 15.28
CA PHE A 326 7.77 -0.84 14.93
C PHE A 326 7.75 -2.04 15.89
N ASP A 327 6.64 -2.20 16.59
CA ASP A 327 6.31 -3.38 17.38
C ASP A 327 5.02 -4.00 16.85
N VAL A 328 5.08 -5.24 16.41
CA VAL A 328 3.91 -5.96 15.89
C VAL A 328 2.87 -6.23 16.99
N HIS A 329 3.29 -6.34 18.25
CA HIS A 329 2.37 -6.51 19.39
C HIS A 329 1.57 -5.23 19.70
N ALA A 330 2.05 -4.07 19.23
CA ALA A 330 1.34 -2.80 19.34
C ALA A 330 0.31 -2.59 18.22
N VAL A 331 0.17 -3.54 17.28
CA VAL A 331 -0.84 -3.47 16.23
C VAL A 331 -2.23 -3.62 16.84
N ASN A 332 -3.13 -2.66 16.57
CA ASN A 332 -4.50 -2.69 17.03
C ASN A 332 -5.26 -3.85 16.34
N PRO A 333 -5.89 -4.77 17.08
CA PRO A 333 -6.62 -5.90 16.49
C PRO A 333 -7.93 -5.50 15.78
N ASN A 334 -8.42 -4.27 15.97
CA ASN A 334 -9.64 -3.81 15.31
C ASN A 334 -9.37 -3.41 13.85
N PRO A 335 -10.37 -3.59 12.95
CA PRO A 335 -10.24 -3.18 11.56
C PRO A 335 -9.88 -1.71 11.42
N ALA A 336 -8.88 -1.42 10.58
CA ALA A 336 -8.51 -0.05 10.20
C ALA A 336 -9.38 0.40 9.01
N ARG A 337 -9.62 1.70 8.90
CA ARG A 337 -10.40 2.27 7.79
C ARG A 337 -9.51 3.14 6.92
N TRP A 338 -9.61 2.96 5.60
CA TRP A 338 -9.02 3.88 4.63
C TRP A 338 -9.73 5.24 4.68
N ASP A 339 -8.96 6.30 4.82
CA ASP A 339 -9.41 7.70 4.76
C ASP A 339 -8.53 8.45 3.76
N GLN A 340 -9.09 8.73 2.59
CA GLN A 340 -8.39 9.39 1.49
C GLN A 340 -7.87 10.78 1.86
N LYS A 341 -8.67 11.54 2.61
CA LYS A 341 -8.28 12.90 3.03
C LYS A 341 -7.12 12.87 4.03
N LYS A 342 -7.15 11.91 4.97
CA LYS A 342 -6.04 11.72 5.89
C LYS A 342 -4.78 11.26 5.16
N ALA A 343 -4.91 10.36 4.19
CA ALA A 343 -3.79 9.92 3.36
C ALA A 343 -3.15 11.10 2.61
N GLU A 344 -3.95 11.93 1.95
CA GLU A 344 -3.50 13.13 1.25
C GLU A 344 -2.87 14.15 2.20
N SER A 345 -3.45 14.36 3.39
CA SER A 345 -2.86 15.25 4.40
C SER A 345 -1.47 14.79 4.84
N ILE A 346 -1.32 13.50 5.17
CA ILE A 346 -0.02 12.90 5.53
C ILE A 346 0.98 13.04 4.39
N ASN A 347 0.57 12.73 3.15
CA ASN A 347 1.44 12.88 2.00
C ASN A 347 1.87 14.34 1.79
N GLY A 348 0.96 15.29 1.96
CA GLY A 348 1.26 16.73 1.90
C GLY A 348 2.26 17.17 2.99
N ASP A 349 2.19 16.58 4.19
CA ASP A 349 3.18 16.83 5.25
C ASP A 349 4.58 16.36 4.83
N HIS A 350 4.68 15.19 4.19
CA HIS A 350 5.96 14.71 3.65
C HIS A 350 6.45 15.58 2.48
N LEU A 351 5.58 16.02 1.57
CA LEU A 351 5.96 16.93 0.49
C LEU A 351 6.55 18.24 1.02
N ARG A 352 6.00 18.78 2.10
CA ARG A 352 6.49 20.02 2.76
C ARG A 352 7.87 19.83 3.40
N GLN A 353 8.25 18.62 3.77
CA GLN A 353 9.54 18.30 4.39
C GLN A 353 10.65 18.01 3.37
N LEU A 354 10.32 17.82 2.09
CA LEU A 354 11.33 17.59 1.05
C LEU A 354 12.19 18.85 0.86
N GLU A 355 13.47 18.64 0.57
CA GLU A 355 14.32 19.71 0.05
C GLU A 355 13.73 20.23 -1.26
N LEU A 356 13.78 21.55 -1.48
CA LEU A 356 13.14 22.20 -2.64
C LEU A 356 13.59 21.60 -3.98
N GLY A 357 14.87 21.22 -4.08
CA GLY A 357 15.40 20.56 -5.29
C GLY A 357 14.80 19.17 -5.53
N ASP A 358 14.60 18.39 -4.48
CA ASP A 358 13.98 17.06 -4.54
C ASP A 358 12.48 17.19 -4.88
N PHE A 359 11.75 18.09 -4.20
CA PHE A 359 10.35 18.38 -4.54
C PHE A 359 10.20 18.78 -6.01
N THR A 360 11.05 19.70 -6.50
CA THR A 360 11.05 20.15 -7.90
C THR A 360 11.30 18.99 -8.86
N GLY A 361 12.27 18.13 -8.56
CA GLY A 361 12.60 16.95 -9.38
C GLY A 361 11.46 15.94 -9.43
N ARG A 362 10.81 15.65 -8.30
CA ARG A 362 9.67 14.72 -8.23
C ARG A 362 8.41 15.26 -8.89
N MET A 363 8.24 16.59 -8.93
CA MET A 363 7.11 17.25 -9.60
C MET A 363 7.27 17.28 -11.13
N LEU A 364 8.50 17.36 -11.63
CA LEU A 364 8.80 17.56 -13.06
C LEU A 364 8.11 16.56 -14.00
N PRO A 365 8.09 15.25 -13.75
CA PRO A 365 7.40 14.30 -14.64
C PRO A 365 5.92 14.63 -14.85
N TYR A 366 5.20 15.05 -13.81
CA TYR A 366 3.79 15.43 -13.91
C TYR A 366 3.55 16.65 -14.79
N LEU A 367 4.50 17.59 -14.79
CA LEU A 367 4.46 18.78 -15.66
C LEU A 367 4.76 18.44 -17.12
N GLN A 368 5.66 17.47 -17.34
CA GLN A 368 6.00 16.96 -18.68
C GLN A 368 4.83 16.17 -19.26
N ASP A 369 4.26 15.24 -18.51
CA ASP A 369 3.09 14.45 -18.93
C ASP A 369 1.88 15.33 -19.25
N ALA A 370 1.72 16.44 -18.51
CA ALA A 370 0.66 17.43 -18.75
C ALA A 370 1.00 18.42 -19.87
N GLY A 371 2.15 18.31 -20.53
CA GLY A 371 2.60 19.21 -21.59
C GLY A 371 2.87 20.65 -21.13
N VAL A 372 3.16 20.85 -19.84
CA VAL A 372 3.51 22.18 -19.29
C VAL A 372 4.97 22.50 -19.55
N LEU A 373 5.82 21.47 -19.48
CA LEU A 373 7.24 21.55 -19.77
C LEU A 373 7.64 20.49 -20.80
N PRO A 374 8.65 20.74 -21.63
CA PRO A 374 9.19 19.75 -22.55
C PRO A 374 9.97 18.66 -21.80
N ASP A 375 10.23 17.52 -22.45
CA ASP A 375 11.05 16.42 -21.90
C ASP A 375 12.46 16.88 -21.46
N ARG A 376 12.98 17.93 -22.09
CA ARG A 376 14.29 18.53 -21.75
C ARG A 376 14.11 20.05 -21.55
N PRO A 377 13.70 20.47 -20.36
CA PRO A 377 13.56 21.89 -20.07
C PRO A 377 14.91 22.61 -20.15
N SER A 378 14.90 23.85 -20.65
CA SER A 378 16.05 24.75 -20.64
C SER A 378 16.46 25.12 -19.21
N MET A 379 17.69 25.66 -19.05
CA MET A 379 18.13 26.18 -17.75
C MET A 379 17.23 27.29 -17.23
N GLY A 380 16.71 28.16 -18.13
CA GLY A 380 15.78 29.22 -17.75
C GLY A 380 14.43 28.71 -17.25
N GLU A 381 13.87 27.67 -17.93
CA GLU A 381 12.65 27.01 -17.48
C GLU A 381 12.84 26.29 -16.13
N MET A 382 13.98 25.62 -15.92
CA MET A 382 14.29 24.99 -14.64
C MET A 382 14.49 26.01 -13.51
N ALA A 383 15.13 27.14 -13.77
CA ALA A 383 15.28 28.22 -12.79
C ALA A 383 13.90 28.80 -12.40
N ARG A 384 13.04 29.06 -13.39
CA ARG A 384 11.66 29.53 -13.16
C ARG A 384 10.86 28.46 -12.39
N LEU A 385 10.96 27.18 -12.78
CA LEU A 385 10.29 26.09 -12.08
C LEU A 385 10.67 26.03 -10.60
N LYS A 386 11.95 26.18 -10.27
CA LYS A 386 12.42 26.19 -8.89
C LYS A 386 11.80 27.33 -8.07
N SER A 387 11.71 28.55 -8.66
CA SER A 387 11.06 29.68 -7.98
C SER A 387 9.55 29.45 -7.78
N VAL A 388 8.87 28.83 -8.75
CA VAL A 388 7.45 28.48 -8.63
C VAL A 388 7.25 27.34 -7.63
N ALA A 389 8.13 26.34 -7.61
CA ALA A 389 8.07 25.20 -6.71
C ALA A 389 8.06 25.63 -5.24
N GLU A 390 8.83 26.66 -4.87
CA GLU A 390 8.82 27.22 -3.51
C GLU A 390 7.44 27.74 -3.10
N LEU A 391 6.69 28.33 -4.04
CA LEU A 391 5.35 28.83 -3.79
C LEU A 391 4.28 27.74 -3.73
N VAL A 392 4.54 26.59 -4.35
CA VAL A 392 3.57 25.50 -4.56
C VAL A 392 3.73 24.39 -3.52
N GLN A 393 4.93 24.12 -3.06
CA GLN A 393 5.27 22.99 -2.17
C GLN A 393 4.36 22.90 -0.92
N THR A 394 4.01 24.03 -0.33
CA THR A 394 3.16 24.06 0.88
C THR A 394 1.67 23.94 0.60
N ARG A 395 1.26 23.87 -0.68
CA ARG A 395 -0.14 24.01 -1.11
C ARG A 395 -0.74 22.76 -1.71
N VAL A 396 0.09 21.76 -2.04
CA VAL A 396 -0.34 20.54 -2.70
C VAL A 396 -0.26 19.34 -1.77
N PRO A 397 -1.33 18.54 -1.68
CA PRO A 397 -1.32 17.28 -0.95
C PRO A 397 -0.71 16.13 -1.77
N VAL A 398 -0.73 16.25 -3.13
CA VAL A 398 -0.17 15.29 -4.08
C VAL A 398 0.49 16.04 -5.24
N LEU A 399 1.51 15.41 -5.87
CA LEU A 399 2.33 16.10 -6.89
C LEU A 399 1.54 16.47 -8.15
N SER A 400 0.55 15.67 -8.56
CA SER A 400 -0.26 15.97 -9.74
C SER A 400 -1.05 17.28 -9.63
N GLU A 401 -1.43 17.68 -8.40
CA GLU A 401 -2.16 18.93 -8.19
C GLU A 401 -1.28 20.18 -8.40
N ALA A 402 0.05 20.00 -8.39
CA ALA A 402 0.96 21.10 -8.72
C ALA A 402 0.82 21.58 -10.17
N VAL A 403 0.39 20.70 -11.09
CA VAL A 403 0.25 21.03 -12.52
C VAL A 403 -0.62 22.28 -12.74
N GLY A 404 -1.78 22.32 -12.09
CA GLY A 404 -2.69 23.46 -12.21
C GLY A 404 -2.13 24.76 -11.65
N LEU A 405 -1.32 24.66 -10.59
CA LEU A 405 -0.70 25.84 -9.95
C LEU A 405 0.54 26.33 -10.70
N VAL A 406 1.27 25.44 -11.37
CA VAL A 406 2.50 25.74 -12.11
C VAL A 406 2.23 26.20 -13.54
N ARG A 407 1.23 25.61 -14.22
CA ARG A 407 0.89 25.89 -15.62
C ARG A 407 0.84 27.39 -15.97
N PRO A 408 0.24 28.29 -15.17
CA PRO A 408 0.17 29.73 -15.49
C PRO A 408 1.53 30.38 -15.70
N PHE A 409 2.62 29.83 -15.17
CA PHE A 409 3.96 30.41 -15.30
C PHE A 409 4.70 29.98 -16.58
N PHE A 410 4.12 29.02 -17.34
CA PHE A 410 4.76 28.44 -18.53
C PHE A 410 3.91 28.53 -19.80
N VAL A 411 2.73 29.14 -19.70
CA VAL A 411 1.90 29.44 -20.87
C VAL A 411 2.09 30.89 -21.34
N GLU A 412 1.98 31.11 -22.63
CA GLU A 412 1.95 32.47 -23.17
C GLU A 412 0.72 33.23 -22.67
N ASP A 413 0.84 34.54 -22.50
CA ASP A 413 -0.20 35.36 -21.90
C ASP A 413 -1.53 35.31 -22.68
N ALA A 414 -1.47 35.23 -24.00
CA ALA A 414 -2.64 35.08 -24.86
C ALA A 414 -3.31 33.69 -24.78
N ALA A 415 -2.57 32.67 -24.34
CA ALA A 415 -3.05 31.29 -24.20
C ALA A 415 -3.48 30.96 -22.77
N LEU A 416 -3.44 31.90 -21.84
CA LEU A 416 -3.89 31.67 -20.47
C LEU A 416 -5.40 31.43 -20.43
N GLU A 417 -5.79 30.20 -20.19
CA GLU A 417 -7.19 29.85 -19.95
C GLU A 417 -7.63 30.29 -18.55
N ARG A 418 -8.85 30.84 -18.48
CA ARG A 418 -9.44 31.28 -17.22
C ARG A 418 -10.66 30.40 -16.89
N ASP A 419 -10.74 29.94 -15.65
CA ASP A 419 -11.91 29.20 -15.14
C ASP A 419 -13.17 30.07 -15.27
N GLU A 420 -14.16 29.59 -16.00
CA GLU A 420 -15.41 30.31 -16.29
C GLU A 420 -16.14 30.70 -15.00
N ASN A 421 -16.16 29.80 -13.97
CA ASN A 421 -16.78 30.08 -12.68
C ASN A 421 -15.96 31.10 -11.86
N ALA A 422 -14.65 31.15 -12.09
CA ALA A 422 -13.81 32.16 -11.48
C ALA A 422 -14.12 33.55 -12.06
N VAL A 423 -14.23 33.66 -13.37
CA VAL A 423 -14.59 34.90 -14.06
C VAL A 423 -16.02 35.33 -13.74
N ALA A 424 -17.00 34.45 -13.89
CA ALA A 424 -18.42 34.72 -13.59
C ALA A 424 -18.69 35.13 -12.13
N GLY A 425 -17.82 34.67 -11.21
CA GLY A 425 -17.94 35.04 -9.80
C GLY A 425 -17.24 36.35 -9.41
N LEU A 426 -16.69 37.13 -10.37
CA LEU A 426 -16.18 38.46 -10.13
C LEU A 426 -17.35 39.44 -9.93
N LYS A 427 -17.08 40.52 -9.18
CA LYS A 427 -18.07 41.55 -8.93
C LYS A 427 -18.10 42.58 -10.07
N GLU A 428 -19.18 43.35 -10.14
CA GLU A 428 -19.36 44.42 -11.14
C GLU A 428 -18.24 45.49 -11.12
N ASP A 429 -17.62 45.71 -9.96
CA ASP A 429 -16.52 46.67 -9.79
C ASP A 429 -15.15 46.13 -10.26
N ALA A 430 -15.06 44.84 -10.64
CA ALA A 430 -13.80 44.20 -11.04
C ALA A 430 -13.06 44.95 -12.20
N PRO A 431 -13.70 45.48 -13.25
CA PRO A 431 -12.98 46.28 -14.27
C PRO A 431 -12.29 47.50 -13.67
N GLY A 432 -12.95 48.25 -12.77
CA GLY A 432 -12.36 49.41 -12.10
C GLY A 432 -11.19 49.04 -11.17
N VAL A 433 -11.26 47.87 -10.52
CA VAL A 433 -10.15 47.34 -9.71
C VAL A 433 -8.96 46.98 -10.59
N LEU A 434 -9.19 46.40 -11.77
CA LEU A 434 -8.14 46.08 -12.73
C LEU A 434 -7.50 47.34 -13.32
N ASP A 435 -8.29 48.37 -13.67
CA ASP A 435 -7.79 49.65 -14.17
C ASP A 435 -6.88 50.37 -13.14
N ALA A 436 -7.30 50.41 -11.87
CA ALA A 436 -6.51 50.96 -10.78
C ALA A 436 -5.20 50.17 -10.54
N ALA A 437 -5.27 48.83 -10.58
CA ALA A 437 -4.09 47.98 -10.47
C ALA A 437 -3.10 48.14 -11.62
N ILE A 438 -3.60 48.22 -12.87
CA ILE A 438 -2.76 48.47 -14.07
C ILE A 438 -2.05 49.82 -13.93
N THR A 439 -2.76 50.86 -13.53
CA THR A 439 -2.18 52.19 -13.32
C THR A 439 -1.06 52.16 -12.29
N ALA A 440 -1.32 51.62 -11.10
CA ALA A 440 -0.34 51.54 -10.02
C ALA A 440 0.92 50.73 -10.41
N LEU A 441 0.74 49.62 -11.13
CA LEU A 441 1.86 48.77 -11.55
C LEU A 441 2.63 49.33 -12.75
N THR A 442 2.02 50.16 -13.59
CA THR A 442 2.68 50.79 -14.74
C THR A 442 3.79 51.75 -14.28
N ASP A 443 3.60 52.39 -13.15
CA ASP A 443 4.57 53.37 -12.61
C ASP A 443 5.76 52.69 -11.91
N LEU A 444 5.69 51.40 -11.58
CA LEU A 444 6.81 50.67 -11.00
C LEU A 444 7.93 50.44 -12.03
N PRO A 445 9.21 50.54 -11.65
CA PRO A 445 10.33 50.26 -12.53
C PRO A 445 10.35 48.83 -13.03
N ASP A 446 10.68 48.64 -14.31
CA ASP A 446 10.88 47.32 -14.91
C ASP A 446 12.36 46.90 -14.75
N THR A 447 12.72 46.47 -13.57
CA THR A 447 14.04 45.91 -13.32
C THR A 447 13.91 44.40 -13.21
N PRO A 448 14.70 43.62 -13.99
CA PRO A 448 14.61 42.15 -13.93
C PRO A 448 14.95 41.66 -12.52
N PRO A 449 14.35 40.54 -12.10
CA PRO A 449 14.68 39.90 -10.82
C PRO A 449 16.18 39.61 -10.79
N VAL A 450 16.84 39.97 -9.69
CA VAL A 450 18.26 39.70 -9.48
C VAL A 450 18.46 38.20 -9.46
N VAL A 451 19.37 37.72 -10.29
CA VAL A 451 19.89 36.36 -10.18
C VAL A 451 20.47 36.20 -8.76
N LEU A 452 19.93 35.28 -7.99
CA LEU A 452 20.38 35.00 -6.62
C LEU A 452 21.90 34.83 -6.58
N GLY A 453 22.60 35.76 -5.91
CA GLY A 453 24.05 35.73 -5.72
C GLY A 453 24.80 37.05 -5.85
N ASP A 454 24.16 38.16 -6.22
CA ASP A 454 24.83 39.48 -6.27
C ASP A 454 24.48 40.37 -5.06
N PRO A 455 25.41 40.53 -4.09
CA PRO A 455 25.17 41.34 -2.89
C PRO A 455 25.14 42.86 -3.17
N SER A 456 25.48 43.31 -4.39
CA SER A 456 25.67 44.71 -4.72
C SER A 456 24.42 45.43 -5.25
N ALA A 457 23.29 44.73 -5.37
CA ALA A 457 22.05 45.28 -5.89
C ALA A 457 21.36 46.19 -4.86
N GLU A 458 21.57 47.49 -4.97
CA GLU A 458 20.93 48.49 -4.12
C GLU A 458 19.40 48.43 -4.15
N ARG A 459 18.77 48.55 -2.97
CA ARG A 459 17.32 48.54 -2.78
C ARG A 459 16.74 49.89 -3.27
N GLY A 460 16.09 49.90 -4.39
CA GLY A 460 15.34 51.04 -4.86
C GLY A 460 14.54 50.73 -6.12
N GLY A 461 13.22 50.68 -5.99
CA GLY A 461 12.27 50.71 -7.10
C GLY A 461 12.41 49.58 -8.11
N ARG A 462 12.21 48.34 -7.72
CA ARG A 462 12.33 47.15 -8.58
C ARG A 462 10.98 46.45 -8.74
N TRP A 463 10.85 45.64 -9.80
CA TRP A 463 9.74 44.70 -9.93
C TRP A 463 9.95 43.55 -8.92
N ALA A 464 9.62 43.81 -7.67
CA ALA A 464 9.81 42.89 -6.53
C ALA A 464 8.51 42.75 -5.73
N THR A 465 8.32 41.60 -5.09
CA THR A 465 7.12 41.28 -4.32
C THR A 465 6.68 42.38 -3.37
N GLN A 466 7.60 42.98 -2.60
CA GLN A 466 7.28 44.06 -1.64
C GLN A 466 6.79 45.34 -2.30
N ASP A 467 7.41 45.75 -3.42
CA ASP A 467 7.03 46.98 -4.14
C ASP A 467 5.70 46.78 -4.85
N ILE A 468 5.47 45.62 -5.46
CA ILE A 468 4.19 45.21 -6.07
C ILE A 468 3.08 45.23 -5.03
N GLU A 469 3.31 44.61 -3.88
CA GLU A 469 2.33 44.54 -2.79
C GLU A 469 2.02 45.96 -2.27
N SER A 470 3.03 46.78 -2.03
CA SER A 470 2.85 48.13 -1.51
C SER A 470 2.04 48.99 -2.46
N ALA A 471 2.37 49.00 -3.75
CA ALA A 471 1.65 49.80 -4.77
C ALA A 471 0.18 49.35 -4.89
N LEU A 472 -0.06 48.05 -4.90
CA LEU A 472 -1.43 47.50 -4.99
C LEU A 472 -2.25 47.75 -3.72
N ARG A 473 -1.65 47.70 -2.55
CA ARG A 473 -2.33 48.05 -1.29
C ARG A 473 -2.70 49.51 -1.24
N GLU A 474 -1.76 50.40 -1.55
CA GLU A 474 -2.01 51.84 -1.61
C GLU A 474 -3.14 52.18 -2.59
N ALA A 475 -3.09 51.65 -3.81
CA ALA A 475 -4.10 51.97 -4.83
C ALA A 475 -5.48 51.37 -4.49
N LEU A 476 -5.54 50.10 -4.08
CA LEU A 476 -6.81 49.36 -3.98
C LEU A 476 -7.42 49.38 -2.58
N LEU A 477 -6.60 49.29 -1.52
CA LEU A 477 -7.14 49.28 -0.15
C LEU A 477 -7.30 50.73 0.36
N ASP A 478 -6.25 51.54 0.26
CA ASP A 478 -6.26 52.89 0.79
C ASP A 478 -6.97 53.86 -0.17
N GLY A 479 -6.68 53.78 -1.47
CA GLY A 479 -7.25 54.67 -2.50
C GLY A 479 -8.71 54.35 -2.83
N MET A 480 -9.08 53.10 -3.00
CA MET A 480 -10.46 52.68 -3.31
C MET A 480 -11.26 52.20 -2.09
N GLY A 481 -10.66 52.08 -0.91
CA GLY A 481 -11.34 51.61 0.31
C GLY A 481 -11.80 50.15 0.27
N LEU A 482 -11.19 49.32 -0.56
CA LEU A 482 -11.62 47.92 -0.77
C LEU A 482 -11.08 46.98 0.32
N LYS A 483 -11.86 45.95 0.62
CA LYS A 483 -11.36 44.85 1.46
C LYS A 483 -10.41 43.96 0.66
N PRO A 484 -9.34 43.40 1.25
CA PRO A 484 -8.32 42.60 0.54
C PRO A 484 -8.89 41.52 -0.39
N LYS A 485 -9.92 40.78 0.04
CA LYS A 485 -10.56 39.75 -0.78
C LYS A 485 -11.20 40.34 -2.05
N VAL A 486 -11.81 41.52 -1.96
CA VAL A 486 -12.44 42.19 -3.12
C VAL A 486 -11.39 42.75 -4.06
N ALA A 487 -10.36 43.38 -3.51
CA ALA A 487 -9.25 43.96 -4.25
C ALA A 487 -8.42 42.92 -5.02
N PHE A 488 -8.06 41.83 -4.38
CA PHE A 488 -7.06 40.88 -4.95
C PHE A 488 -7.66 39.70 -5.70
N THR A 489 -8.97 39.41 -5.58
CA THR A 489 -9.59 38.30 -6.34
C THR A 489 -9.55 38.52 -7.85
N PRO A 490 -9.90 39.70 -8.41
CA PRO A 490 -9.78 39.96 -9.86
C PRO A 490 -8.34 39.79 -10.37
N LEU A 491 -7.37 40.24 -9.59
CA LEU A 491 -5.95 40.16 -9.95
C LEU A 491 -5.49 38.69 -10.00
N ARG A 492 -5.92 37.85 -9.03
CA ARG A 492 -5.63 36.41 -9.06
C ARG A 492 -6.16 35.76 -10.30
N VAL A 493 -7.44 35.99 -10.61
CA VAL A 493 -8.08 35.44 -11.81
C VAL A 493 -7.38 35.91 -13.09
N ALA A 494 -6.96 37.15 -13.14
CA ALA A 494 -6.20 37.67 -14.27
C ALA A 494 -4.85 36.97 -14.45
N VAL A 495 -4.07 36.89 -13.38
CA VAL A 495 -2.68 36.40 -13.38
C VAL A 495 -2.57 34.88 -13.54
N SER A 496 -3.45 34.13 -12.87
CA SER A 496 -3.36 32.67 -12.79
C SER A 496 -4.51 31.91 -13.47
N GLY A 497 -5.53 32.61 -13.92
CA GLY A 497 -6.73 31.98 -14.48
C GLY A 497 -7.72 31.41 -13.44
N ALA A 498 -7.40 31.41 -12.14
CA ALA A 498 -8.19 30.75 -11.12
C ALA A 498 -8.31 31.55 -9.81
N LYS A 499 -9.32 31.22 -8.97
CA LYS A 499 -9.47 31.80 -7.61
C LYS A 499 -8.43 31.26 -6.62
N VAL A 500 -8.01 30.02 -6.81
CA VAL A 500 -6.97 29.36 -6.00
C VAL A 500 -5.68 29.35 -6.82
N SER A 501 -4.65 29.96 -6.29
CA SER A 501 -3.36 30.14 -6.99
C SER A 501 -2.22 30.20 -5.97
N PRO A 502 -0.97 30.14 -6.39
CA PRO A 502 0.17 30.53 -5.56
C PRO A 502 0.03 31.96 -5.03
N PRO A 503 0.86 32.39 -4.08
CA PRO A 503 0.84 33.75 -3.56
C PRO A 503 0.90 34.79 -4.70
N LEU A 504 0.02 35.80 -4.64
CA LEU A 504 -0.26 36.68 -5.78
C LEU A 504 0.94 37.56 -6.17
N PHE A 505 1.54 38.22 -5.20
CA PHE A 505 2.59 39.21 -5.46
C PHE A 505 3.89 38.53 -5.90
N GLU A 506 4.25 37.43 -5.28
CA GLU A 506 5.36 36.56 -5.67
C GLU A 506 5.14 35.99 -7.08
N SER A 507 3.89 35.61 -7.40
CA SER A 507 3.53 35.18 -8.76
C SER A 507 3.74 36.26 -9.80
N MET A 508 3.37 37.51 -9.48
CA MET A 508 3.60 38.68 -10.37
C MET A 508 5.09 38.94 -10.55
N GLU A 509 5.90 38.82 -9.49
CA GLU A 509 7.35 38.96 -9.57
C GLU A 509 7.97 37.92 -10.53
N ILE A 510 7.61 36.63 -10.39
CA ILE A 510 8.13 35.54 -11.24
C ILE A 510 7.68 35.72 -12.72
N LEU A 511 6.44 36.17 -12.97
CA LEU A 511 5.92 36.42 -14.31
C LEU A 511 6.59 37.61 -14.98
N GLY A 512 7.02 38.59 -14.21
CA GLY A 512 7.55 39.86 -14.69
C GLY A 512 6.46 40.90 -15.02
N LYS A 513 6.87 42.13 -15.12
CA LYS A 513 5.98 43.29 -15.33
C LYS A 513 5.14 43.18 -16.60
N HIS A 514 5.78 42.82 -17.71
CA HIS A 514 5.13 42.77 -19.02
C HIS A 514 3.97 41.74 -19.02
N SER A 515 4.23 40.52 -18.64
CA SER A 515 3.19 39.45 -18.59
C SER A 515 2.10 39.76 -17.57
N THR A 516 2.46 40.32 -16.42
CA THR A 516 1.47 40.71 -15.40
C THR A 516 0.49 41.74 -15.95
N LEU A 517 0.99 42.85 -16.54
CA LEU A 517 0.15 43.89 -17.10
C LEU A 517 -0.69 43.37 -18.28
N ALA A 518 -0.11 42.56 -19.19
CA ALA A 518 -0.83 41.98 -20.31
C ALA A 518 -2.01 41.12 -19.84
N ARG A 519 -1.84 40.33 -18.81
CA ARG A 519 -2.89 39.47 -18.25
C ARG A 519 -3.99 40.26 -17.52
N LEU A 520 -3.63 41.31 -16.78
CA LEU A 520 -4.59 42.20 -16.15
C LEU A 520 -5.45 42.91 -17.21
N GLN A 521 -4.81 43.47 -18.26
CA GLN A 521 -5.50 44.12 -19.36
C GLN A 521 -6.41 43.17 -20.11
N SER A 522 -5.96 41.95 -20.41
CA SER A 522 -6.75 40.92 -21.11
C SER A 522 -8.04 40.58 -20.34
N LEU A 523 -7.98 40.38 -19.00
CA LEU A 523 -9.19 40.13 -18.21
C LEU A 523 -10.09 41.36 -18.14
N ARG A 524 -9.51 42.55 -17.99
CA ARG A 524 -10.25 43.82 -17.98
C ARG A 524 -11.05 44.01 -19.26
N ASP A 525 -10.45 43.77 -20.43
CA ASP A 525 -11.10 43.85 -21.72
C ASP A 525 -12.19 42.79 -21.89
N GLN A 526 -11.96 41.56 -21.44
CA GLN A 526 -12.95 40.48 -21.41
C GLN A 526 -14.19 40.85 -20.59
N LEU A 527 -14.02 41.54 -19.46
CA LEU A 527 -15.15 41.94 -18.59
C LEU A 527 -15.89 43.17 -19.10
N SER A 528 -15.32 43.92 -20.05
CA SER A 528 -15.93 45.10 -20.64
C SER A 528 -16.59 44.86 -22.00
N ALA A 529 -16.38 43.66 -22.58
CA ALA A 529 -17.00 43.19 -23.81
C ALA A 529 -18.38 42.59 -23.56
#